data_c03579b6fac44243e82ff2c7e82882cd
#
_entry.id   c03579b6fac44243e82ff2c7e82882cd
#
_cell.length_a   1.000
_cell.length_b   1.000
_cell.length_c   1.000
_cell.angle_alpha   90.00
_cell.angle_beta   90.00
_cell.angle_gamma   90.00
#
_symmetry.space_group_name_H-M   'P 1'
#
loop_
_entity.id
_entity.type
_entity.pdbx_description
1 polymer ?
#
loop_
_entity_poly.entity_id
_entity_poly.type
_entity_poly.pdbx_seq_one_letter_code
_entity_poly.pdbx_strand_id
1 'polypeptide(L)'
;MKILLITSIYLPHIGGIELYVKNLAANLIAKGHEVSVFVGDRFVKKISDSVEYGIKTIRVPVFYFKGMTYLRSKAGRKILEKELSSVEVVHLNDVKFLYKFLAQKKSIYGYKLFFSSHGFIFHTKSFLFLKKLYMKRMSKYSGFYDLNYCVSENDLKIAKDFKFSNLKMLIPGCDVKKFSVIDPNKFEKNVFVCFGRIAKNKGILELVKLFNSCSFDFFLKIIGKCDDDAYFQKISFIAKNDSRIEFLGYKTDEEIKDSIQAAEFLVFPSLHEGFGLTLVESLSSGKKIIANKIETFTQILTDCGLPEFLFDFSDDKNSLQVKIEELRKLPTRKINLEKYSVEYMSDVIERGYMGM
;
A
#
# COMPACT_ATOMS: atom_id res chain seq x y z
N MET A 1 -18.67 -7.10 18.00
CA MET A 1 -17.72 -6.30 18.84
C MET A 1 -17.80 -4.84 18.45
N LYS A 2 -17.52 -3.95 19.42
CA LYS A 2 -17.31 -2.52 19.17
C LYS A 2 -15.83 -2.26 18.94
N ILE A 3 -15.47 -1.73 17.77
CA ILE A 3 -14.09 -1.60 17.29
C ILE A 3 -13.79 -0.14 16.96
N LEU A 4 -12.68 0.39 17.47
CA LEU A 4 -12.16 1.71 17.15
C LEU A 4 -10.87 1.56 16.33
N LEU A 5 -10.91 1.93 15.05
CA LEU A 5 -9.72 2.05 14.21
C LEU A 5 -9.14 3.46 14.38
N ILE A 6 -7.84 3.57 14.59
CA ILE A 6 -7.17 4.86 14.81
C ILE A 6 -6.10 5.07 13.75
N THR A 7 -6.10 6.25 13.10
CA THR A 7 -5.10 6.64 12.10
C THR A 7 -4.80 8.13 12.14
N SER A 8 -3.66 8.55 11.61
CA SER A 8 -3.30 9.97 11.43
C SER A 8 -3.55 10.51 10.03
N ILE A 9 -4.06 9.66 9.13
CA ILE A 9 -4.38 10.01 7.75
C ILE A 9 -5.56 9.14 7.26
N TYR A 10 -6.52 9.76 6.58
CA TYR A 10 -7.72 9.08 6.08
C TYR A 10 -8.26 9.78 4.85
N LEU A 11 -9.25 9.17 4.19
CA LEU A 11 -9.94 9.79 3.05
C LEU A 11 -10.42 11.22 3.40
N PRO A 12 -10.47 12.18 2.46
CA PRO A 12 -10.33 12.02 1.00
C PRO A 12 -8.88 11.95 0.48
N HIS A 13 -7.88 11.96 1.35
CA HIS A 13 -6.51 11.70 0.92
C HIS A 13 -6.41 10.25 0.46
N ILE A 14 -5.84 10.01 -0.72
CA ILE A 14 -5.74 8.68 -1.33
C ILE A 14 -4.31 8.16 -1.19
N GLY A 15 -4.18 7.06 -0.45
CA GLY A 15 -2.92 6.33 -0.25
C GLY A 15 -3.18 4.93 0.28
N GLY A 16 -2.12 4.16 0.53
CA GLY A 16 -2.23 2.77 0.94
C GLY A 16 -2.87 2.59 2.33
N ILE A 17 -2.54 3.47 3.29
CA ILE A 17 -3.07 3.39 4.66
C ILE A 17 -4.56 3.73 4.69
N GLU A 18 -4.96 4.77 3.98
CA GLU A 18 -6.33 5.26 3.89
C GLU A 18 -7.26 4.20 3.32
N LEU A 19 -6.86 3.58 2.21
CA LEU A 19 -7.60 2.50 1.59
C LEU A 19 -7.62 1.25 2.46
N TYR A 20 -6.50 0.90 3.11
CA TYR A 20 -6.44 -0.20 4.06
C TYR A 20 -7.43 -0.02 5.21
N VAL A 21 -7.44 1.14 5.87
CA VAL A 21 -8.34 1.43 7.01
C VAL A 21 -9.80 1.42 6.55
N LYS A 22 -10.11 2.04 5.40
CA LYS A 22 -11.46 2.01 4.82
C LYS A 22 -11.92 0.58 4.55
N ASN A 23 -11.10 -0.20 3.86
CA ASN A 23 -11.44 -1.57 3.46
C ASN A 23 -11.60 -2.48 4.68
N LEU A 24 -10.70 -2.37 5.67
CA LEU A 24 -10.82 -3.10 6.93
C LEU A 24 -12.12 -2.74 7.65
N ALA A 25 -12.42 -1.44 7.80
CA ALA A 25 -13.66 -0.99 8.45
C ALA A 25 -14.90 -1.52 7.74
N ALA A 26 -14.98 -1.39 6.41
CA ALA A 26 -16.11 -1.86 5.62
C ALA A 26 -16.34 -3.37 5.75
N ASN A 27 -15.26 -4.17 5.70
CA ASN A 27 -15.36 -5.62 5.86
C ASN A 27 -15.79 -6.03 7.28
N LEU A 28 -15.26 -5.38 8.31
CA LEU A 28 -15.67 -5.65 9.68
C LEU A 28 -17.14 -5.27 9.93
N ILE A 29 -17.63 -4.17 9.34
CA ILE A 29 -19.05 -3.80 9.37
C ILE A 29 -19.91 -4.85 8.67
N ALA A 30 -19.51 -5.31 7.49
CA ALA A 30 -20.22 -6.36 6.75
C ALA A 30 -20.33 -7.68 7.54
N LYS A 31 -19.38 -7.95 8.44
CA LYS A 31 -19.38 -9.07 9.37
C LYS A 31 -20.19 -8.82 10.67
N GLY A 32 -20.90 -7.71 10.77
CA GLY A 32 -21.77 -7.39 11.90
C GLY A 32 -21.06 -6.73 13.08
N HIS A 33 -19.84 -6.20 12.92
CA HIS A 33 -19.18 -5.42 13.96
C HIS A 33 -19.62 -3.95 13.91
N GLU A 34 -19.66 -3.29 15.07
CA GLU A 34 -19.82 -1.84 15.18
C GLU A 34 -18.43 -1.18 15.09
N VAL A 35 -18.15 -0.50 13.97
CA VAL A 35 -16.83 0.06 13.70
C VAL A 35 -16.89 1.57 13.60
N SER A 36 -15.95 2.25 14.26
CA SER A 36 -15.70 3.68 14.10
C SER A 36 -14.23 3.95 13.79
N VAL A 37 -13.97 5.06 13.09
CA VAL A 37 -12.61 5.50 12.73
C VAL A 37 -12.31 6.82 13.41
N PHE A 38 -11.27 6.86 14.24
CA PHE A 38 -10.75 8.08 14.86
C PHE A 38 -9.54 8.58 14.08
N VAL A 39 -9.65 9.78 13.51
CA VAL A 39 -8.65 10.37 12.63
C VAL A 39 -8.00 11.58 13.28
N GLY A 40 -6.67 11.54 13.45
CA GLY A 40 -5.88 12.70 13.79
C GLY A 40 -5.53 13.51 12.54
N ASP A 41 -6.39 14.44 12.16
CA ASP A 41 -6.29 15.12 10.87
C ASP A 41 -5.60 16.48 10.99
N ARG A 42 -4.50 16.67 10.26
CA ARG A 42 -3.73 17.93 10.25
C ARG A 42 -4.34 19.03 9.37
N PHE A 43 -5.30 18.69 8.52
CA PHE A 43 -5.91 19.60 7.57
C PHE A 43 -7.23 20.17 8.08
N VAL A 44 -7.83 19.58 9.12
CA VAL A 44 -9.05 20.11 9.72
C VAL A 44 -8.75 21.06 10.86
N LYS A 45 -9.59 22.09 11.02
CA LYS A 45 -9.48 23.09 12.09
C LYS A 45 -10.46 22.84 13.24
N LYS A 46 -11.53 22.08 12.99
CA LYS A 46 -12.59 21.77 13.95
C LYS A 46 -12.78 20.26 14.06
N ILE A 47 -13.29 19.83 15.21
CA ILE A 47 -13.69 18.45 15.42
C ILE A 47 -14.99 18.20 14.64
N SER A 48 -15.07 17.05 13.98
CA SER A 48 -16.29 16.55 13.35
C SER A 48 -16.54 15.09 13.78
N ASP A 49 -17.83 14.76 13.90
CA ASP A 49 -18.33 13.38 14.08
C ASP A 49 -19.40 13.20 13.02
N SER A 50 -19.13 12.37 12.04
CA SER A 50 -19.93 12.22 10.81
C SER A 50 -19.87 10.79 10.30
N VAL A 51 -20.77 10.44 9.37
CA VAL A 51 -20.70 9.21 8.61
C VAL A 51 -20.02 9.53 7.27
N GLU A 52 -18.85 8.96 7.04
CA GLU A 52 -18.08 9.13 5.82
C GLU A 52 -17.91 7.76 5.14
N TYR A 53 -18.29 7.66 3.88
CA TYR A 53 -18.24 6.39 3.13
C TYR A 53 -18.95 5.22 3.84
N GLY A 54 -20.07 5.52 4.56
CA GLY A 54 -20.83 4.53 5.34
C GLY A 54 -20.21 4.16 6.68
N ILE A 55 -19.12 4.81 7.11
CA ILE A 55 -18.36 4.50 8.32
C ILE A 55 -18.41 5.70 9.28
N LYS A 56 -18.78 5.49 10.55
CA LYS A 56 -18.69 6.53 11.59
C LYS A 56 -17.24 7.02 11.68
N THR A 57 -17.01 8.30 11.42
CA THR A 57 -15.67 8.92 11.36
C THR A 57 -15.61 10.14 12.29
N ILE A 58 -14.67 10.10 13.23
CA ILE A 58 -14.43 11.18 14.19
C ILE A 58 -13.07 11.81 13.80
N ARG A 59 -13.10 13.06 13.31
CA ARG A 59 -11.88 13.81 12.96
C ARG A 59 -11.55 14.81 14.05
N VAL A 60 -10.29 14.82 14.46
CA VAL A 60 -9.78 15.79 15.44
C VAL A 60 -8.57 16.52 14.90
N PRO A 61 -8.47 17.86 15.08
CA PRO A 61 -7.31 18.62 14.70
C PRO A 61 -6.06 18.15 15.47
N VAL A 62 -4.96 17.94 14.75
CA VAL A 62 -3.68 17.54 15.33
C VAL A 62 -2.56 18.51 14.93
N PHE A 63 -1.54 18.56 15.74
CA PHE A 63 -0.30 19.25 15.42
C PHE A 63 0.67 18.27 14.76
N TYR A 64 1.16 18.63 13.56
CA TYR A 64 2.13 17.84 12.82
C TYR A 64 3.48 18.52 12.85
N PHE A 65 4.51 17.82 13.31
CA PHE A 65 5.86 18.36 13.37
C PHE A 65 6.91 17.27 13.14
N LYS A 66 7.84 17.52 12.21
CA LYS A 66 8.97 16.62 11.87
C LYS A 66 8.54 15.15 11.65
N GLY A 67 7.43 14.94 10.95
CA GLY A 67 6.93 13.59 10.64
C GLY A 67 6.12 12.94 11.76
N MET A 68 5.90 13.60 12.90
CA MET A 68 5.16 13.10 14.05
C MET A 68 3.82 13.84 14.19
N THR A 69 2.79 13.12 14.62
CA THR A 69 1.44 13.63 14.83
C THR A 69 1.13 13.70 16.33
N TYR A 70 0.64 14.86 16.79
CA TYR A 70 0.39 15.12 18.21
C TYR A 70 -1.04 15.60 18.45
N LEU A 71 -1.79 14.87 19.27
CA LEU A 71 -3.11 15.29 19.74
C LEU A 71 -2.95 16.26 20.92
N ARG A 72 -2.96 17.57 20.64
CA ARG A 72 -2.81 18.62 21.67
C ARG A 72 -4.12 19.13 22.24
N SER A 73 -5.22 19.03 21.51
CA SER A 73 -6.54 19.48 21.88
C SER A 73 -7.06 18.73 23.11
N LYS A 74 -7.39 19.46 24.19
CA LYS A 74 -8.07 18.88 25.38
C LYS A 74 -9.43 18.26 25.01
N ALA A 75 -10.20 18.93 24.13
CA ALA A 75 -11.48 18.41 23.63
C ALA A 75 -11.29 17.13 22.82
N GLY A 76 -10.31 17.09 21.92
CA GLY A 76 -9.99 15.89 21.14
C GLY A 76 -9.56 14.70 22.03
N ARG A 77 -8.78 14.96 23.08
CA ARG A 77 -8.42 13.92 24.07
C ARG A 77 -9.63 13.40 24.83
N LYS A 78 -10.53 14.29 25.27
CA LYS A 78 -11.76 13.91 25.99
C LYS A 78 -12.65 13.03 25.09
N ILE A 79 -12.77 13.36 23.80
CA ILE A 79 -13.54 12.55 22.86
C ILE A 79 -12.87 11.18 22.68
N LEU A 80 -11.55 11.13 22.45
CA LEU A 80 -10.82 9.87 22.34
C LEU A 80 -11.02 9.00 23.58
N GLU A 81 -10.87 9.55 24.77
CA GLU A 81 -11.06 8.80 26.03
C GLU A 81 -12.50 8.31 26.21
N LYS A 82 -13.50 9.07 25.74
CA LYS A 82 -14.90 8.61 25.70
C LYS A 82 -15.07 7.41 24.75
N GLU A 83 -14.50 7.48 23.55
CA GLU A 83 -14.57 6.34 22.61
C GLU A 83 -13.83 5.11 23.19
N LEU A 84 -12.62 5.30 23.76
CA LEU A 84 -11.85 4.22 24.38
C LEU A 84 -12.57 3.51 25.52
N SER A 85 -13.45 4.21 26.28
CA SER A 85 -14.21 3.63 27.37
C SER A 85 -15.43 2.81 26.91
N SER A 86 -15.77 2.86 25.63
CA SER A 86 -16.98 2.24 25.07
C SER A 86 -16.71 1.09 24.09
N VAL A 87 -15.45 0.83 23.76
CA VAL A 87 -15.06 -0.16 22.73
C VAL A 87 -14.36 -1.37 23.36
N GLU A 88 -14.49 -2.52 22.72
CA GLU A 88 -13.83 -3.78 23.10
C GLU A 88 -12.45 -3.91 22.45
N VAL A 89 -12.29 -3.29 21.27
CA VAL A 89 -11.06 -3.39 20.45
C VAL A 89 -10.63 -2.02 20.00
N VAL A 90 -9.33 -1.75 20.13
CA VAL A 90 -8.65 -0.58 19.54
C VAL A 90 -7.57 -1.08 18.60
N HIS A 91 -7.59 -0.62 17.32
CA HIS A 91 -6.57 -0.97 16.35
C HIS A 91 -5.93 0.30 15.78
N LEU A 92 -4.66 0.48 16.10
CA LEU A 92 -3.85 1.61 15.66
C LEU A 92 -3.18 1.32 14.31
N ASN A 93 -3.28 2.26 13.36
CA ASN A 93 -2.73 2.14 12.02
C ASN A 93 -1.61 3.15 11.72
N ASP A 94 -0.99 3.74 12.72
CA ASP A 94 0.19 4.63 12.57
C ASP A 94 1.02 4.68 13.84
N VAL A 95 2.26 4.21 13.79
CA VAL A 95 3.19 4.24 14.94
C VAL A 95 3.54 5.66 15.41
N LYS A 96 3.39 6.68 14.54
CA LYS A 96 3.69 8.10 14.83
C LYS A 96 2.59 8.80 15.61
N PHE A 97 1.44 8.14 15.78
CA PHE A 97 0.25 8.71 16.39
C PHE A 97 -0.27 7.84 17.54
N LEU A 98 -0.28 8.37 18.75
CA LEU A 98 -0.90 7.78 19.96
C LEU A 98 -0.33 6.43 20.45
N TYR A 99 0.68 5.80 19.81
CA TYR A 99 1.17 4.46 20.14
C TYR A 99 1.42 4.26 21.65
N LYS A 100 2.23 5.14 22.25
CA LYS A 100 2.48 5.11 23.71
C LYS A 100 1.21 5.38 24.53
N PHE A 101 0.41 6.37 24.12
CA PHE A 101 -0.79 6.79 24.85
C PHE A 101 -1.79 5.63 24.99
N LEU A 102 -2.07 4.93 23.89
CA LEU A 102 -3.00 3.79 23.87
C LEU A 102 -2.49 2.65 24.75
N ALA A 103 -1.19 2.32 24.67
CA ALA A 103 -0.58 1.31 25.54
C ALA A 103 -0.78 1.63 27.04
N GLN A 104 -0.62 2.91 27.44
CA GLN A 104 -0.81 3.35 28.82
C GLN A 104 -2.27 3.38 29.27
N LYS A 105 -3.22 3.57 28.35
CA LYS A 105 -4.66 3.63 28.65
C LYS A 105 -5.33 2.25 28.64
N LYS A 106 -4.69 1.22 28.09
CA LYS A 106 -5.23 -0.14 28.00
C LYS A 106 -5.68 -0.68 29.36
N SER A 107 -4.86 -0.55 30.39
CA SER A 107 -5.19 -1.03 31.74
C SER A 107 -6.34 -0.28 32.41
N ILE A 108 -6.62 0.97 31.98
CA ILE A 108 -7.68 1.80 32.52
C ILE A 108 -9.04 1.43 31.92
N TYR A 109 -9.08 1.20 30.60
CA TYR A 109 -10.33 1.00 29.85
C TYR A 109 -10.60 -0.47 29.47
N GLY A 110 -9.60 -1.37 29.59
CA GLY A 110 -9.77 -2.81 29.42
C GLY A 110 -9.92 -3.33 27.97
N TYR A 111 -9.72 -2.46 26.96
CA TYR A 111 -9.83 -2.88 25.56
C TYR A 111 -8.67 -3.79 25.12
N LYS A 112 -8.90 -4.63 24.12
CA LYS A 112 -7.83 -5.31 23.37
C LYS A 112 -7.16 -4.30 22.43
N LEU A 113 -5.83 -4.33 22.34
CA LEU A 113 -5.05 -3.33 21.62
C LEU A 113 -4.21 -3.97 20.52
N PHE A 114 -4.40 -3.51 19.28
CA PHE A 114 -3.72 -4.00 18.10
C PHE A 114 -3.02 -2.86 17.36
N PHE A 115 -1.99 -3.20 16.58
CA PHE A 115 -1.24 -2.26 15.77
C PHE A 115 -0.93 -2.86 14.40
N SER A 116 -1.04 -2.06 13.33
CA SER A 116 -0.53 -2.38 11.98
C SER A 116 0.53 -1.37 11.56
N SER A 117 1.69 -1.82 11.08
CA SER A 117 2.88 -0.98 10.87
C SER A 117 2.78 -0.13 9.63
N HIS A 118 2.43 -0.38 8.51
CA HIS A 118 2.40 0.44 7.27
C HIS A 118 3.73 1.16 6.93
N GLY A 119 4.84 0.47 7.15
CA GLY A 119 6.17 1.00 6.87
C GLY A 119 6.62 2.01 7.93
N PHE A 120 7.23 1.59 8.97
CA PHE A 120 7.69 2.45 10.07
C PHE A 120 8.19 3.85 9.65
N ILE A 121 9.11 4.48 10.34
CA ILE A 121 9.52 5.88 10.09
C ILE A 121 10.77 6.02 9.22
N PHE A 122 11.28 4.92 8.62
CA PHE A 122 12.57 4.89 7.94
C PHE A 122 12.54 5.19 6.43
N HIS A 123 11.40 5.62 5.87
CA HIS A 123 11.27 5.98 4.44
C HIS A 123 12.22 7.09 3.96
N THR A 124 12.75 7.89 4.88
CA THR A 124 13.75 8.93 4.56
C THR A 124 15.01 8.73 5.39
N LYS A 125 16.17 9.06 4.84
CA LYS A 125 17.46 8.99 5.55
C LYS A 125 17.67 10.13 6.56
N SER A 126 16.81 11.16 6.59
CA SER A 126 16.91 12.29 7.49
C SER A 126 16.64 11.90 8.94
N PHE A 127 17.40 12.47 9.88
CA PHE A 127 17.23 12.29 11.32
C PHE A 127 17.27 10.82 11.80
N LEU A 128 18.10 9.97 11.19
CA LEU A 128 18.17 8.53 11.51
C LEU A 128 18.38 8.24 12.99
N PHE A 129 19.23 9.00 13.67
CA PHE A 129 19.47 8.84 15.11
C PHE A 129 18.19 9.07 15.94
N LEU A 130 17.47 10.16 15.68
CA LEU A 130 16.20 10.45 16.37
C LEU A 130 15.13 9.39 16.09
N LYS A 131 15.08 8.91 14.87
CA LYS A 131 14.17 7.81 14.48
C LYS A 131 14.50 6.52 15.23
N LYS A 132 15.76 6.13 15.30
CA LYS A 132 16.21 4.97 16.08
C LYS A 132 15.86 5.11 17.56
N LEU A 133 16.09 6.29 18.16
CA LEU A 133 15.74 6.56 19.55
C LEU A 133 14.22 6.47 19.78
N TYR A 134 13.43 7.03 18.86
CA TYR A 134 11.98 6.93 18.89
C TYR A 134 11.51 5.47 18.84
N MET A 135 12.00 4.68 17.89
CA MET A 135 11.63 3.26 17.76
C MET A 135 12.02 2.44 19.00
N LYS A 136 13.24 2.66 19.54
CA LYS A 136 13.68 2.05 20.80
C LYS A 136 12.79 2.42 21.98
N ARG A 137 12.22 3.65 21.98
CA ARG A 137 11.27 4.07 23.01
C ARG A 137 9.90 3.42 22.80
N MET A 138 9.43 3.34 21.56
CA MET A 138 8.13 2.74 21.23
C MET A 138 8.12 1.23 21.47
N SER A 139 9.22 0.52 21.19
CA SER A 139 9.32 -0.91 21.42
C SER A 139 9.07 -1.31 22.89
N LYS A 140 9.38 -0.42 23.87
CA LYS A 140 9.06 -0.65 25.28
C LYS A 140 7.56 -0.77 25.58
N TYR A 141 6.73 -0.24 24.68
CA TYR A 141 5.27 -0.30 24.79
C TYR A 141 4.65 -1.38 23.94
N SER A 142 5.43 -2.07 23.09
CA SER A 142 4.91 -3.08 22.17
C SER A 142 4.32 -4.31 22.87
N GLY A 143 4.80 -4.64 24.08
CA GLY A 143 4.26 -5.74 24.88
C GLY A 143 2.86 -5.49 25.44
N PHE A 144 2.37 -4.24 25.45
CA PHE A 144 0.97 -3.92 25.81
C PHE A 144 0.00 -4.19 24.67
N TYR A 145 0.47 -4.31 23.44
CA TYR A 145 -0.33 -4.67 22.29
C TYR A 145 -0.52 -6.18 22.24
N ASP A 146 -1.75 -6.63 22.06
CA ASP A 146 -2.09 -8.05 21.96
C ASP A 146 -1.42 -8.66 20.72
N LEU A 147 -1.44 -7.92 19.59
CA LEU A 147 -0.63 -8.22 18.40
C LEU A 147 -0.12 -6.93 17.76
N ASN A 148 1.11 -6.98 17.26
CA ASN A 148 1.73 -5.98 16.40
C ASN A 148 1.87 -6.59 15.00
N TYR A 149 0.97 -6.23 14.08
CA TYR A 149 1.00 -6.68 12.71
C TYR A 149 2.07 -5.94 11.91
N CYS A 150 2.95 -6.70 11.27
CA CYS A 150 3.92 -6.19 10.31
C CYS A 150 3.41 -6.45 8.90
N VAL A 151 3.18 -5.39 8.11
CA VAL A 151 2.56 -5.52 6.77
C VAL A 151 3.56 -5.78 5.65
N SER A 152 4.86 -5.91 5.97
CA SER A 152 5.91 -6.31 5.03
C SER A 152 7.06 -7.00 5.76
N GLU A 153 7.87 -7.79 5.05
CA GLU A 153 9.07 -8.41 5.60
C GLU A 153 10.06 -7.36 6.14
N ASN A 154 10.18 -6.22 5.44
CA ASN A 154 11.00 -5.10 5.92
C ASN A 154 10.49 -4.56 7.25
N ASP A 155 9.17 -4.42 7.42
CA ASP A 155 8.59 -3.99 8.70
C ASP A 155 8.84 -5.02 9.80
N LEU A 156 8.70 -6.31 9.48
CA LEU A 156 8.98 -7.38 10.42
C LEU A 156 10.45 -7.37 10.86
N LYS A 157 11.37 -7.19 9.92
CA LYS A 157 12.80 -7.06 10.19
C LYS A 157 13.09 -5.87 11.11
N ILE A 158 12.55 -4.70 10.77
CA ILE A 158 12.69 -3.48 11.60
C ILE A 158 12.14 -3.73 13.01
N ALA A 159 10.95 -4.32 13.13
CA ALA A 159 10.32 -4.60 14.41
C ALA A 159 11.17 -5.57 15.26
N LYS A 160 11.74 -6.61 14.67
CA LYS A 160 12.67 -7.55 15.33
C LYS A 160 13.96 -6.84 15.78
N ASP A 161 14.57 -6.02 14.93
CA ASP A 161 15.79 -5.27 15.24
C ASP A 161 15.61 -4.33 16.45
N PHE A 162 14.42 -3.72 16.57
CA PHE A 162 14.05 -2.88 17.72
C PHE A 162 13.41 -3.64 18.88
N LYS A 163 13.33 -4.98 18.81
CA LYS A 163 12.79 -5.85 19.87
C LYS A 163 11.34 -5.53 20.23
N PHE A 164 10.49 -5.31 19.23
CA PHE A 164 9.04 -5.28 19.43
C PHE A 164 8.54 -6.67 19.84
N SER A 165 7.54 -6.72 20.70
CA SER A 165 6.89 -7.96 21.17
C SER A 165 5.66 -8.29 20.33
N ASN A 166 5.15 -9.51 20.48
CA ASN A 166 3.85 -9.95 19.92
C ASN A 166 3.72 -9.67 18.41
N LEU A 167 4.77 -9.98 17.64
CA LEU A 167 4.83 -9.73 16.20
C LEU A 167 4.07 -10.81 15.42
N LYS A 168 3.27 -10.39 14.46
CA LYS A 168 2.62 -11.26 13.47
C LYS A 168 2.73 -10.64 12.09
N MET A 169 3.13 -11.44 11.09
CA MET A 169 3.10 -11.00 9.71
C MET A 169 1.65 -10.90 9.23
N LEU A 170 1.33 -9.84 8.49
CA LEU A 170 0.02 -9.61 7.90
C LEU A 170 0.20 -9.17 6.44
N ILE A 171 -0.43 -9.90 5.54
CA ILE A 171 -0.51 -9.50 4.13
C ILE A 171 -1.59 -8.41 4.02
N PRO A 172 -1.27 -7.17 3.61
CA PRO A 172 -2.27 -6.15 3.39
C PRO A 172 -3.15 -6.54 2.20
N GLY A 173 -4.46 -6.52 2.41
CA GLY A 173 -5.43 -6.86 1.38
C GLY A 173 -5.61 -5.76 0.35
N CYS A 174 -5.86 -6.15 -0.89
CA CYS A 174 -6.27 -5.28 -1.98
C CYS A 174 -7.49 -5.83 -2.71
N ASP A 175 -8.03 -5.07 -3.65
CA ASP A 175 -9.12 -5.53 -4.50
C ASP A 175 -8.59 -6.50 -5.57
N VAL A 176 -8.56 -7.78 -5.22
CA VAL A 176 -8.10 -8.86 -6.10
C VAL A 176 -9.07 -9.16 -7.25
N LYS A 177 -10.18 -8.43 -7.36
CA LYS A 177 -11.14 -8.52 -8.46
C LYS A 177 -11.15 -7.27 -9.35
N LYS A 178 -10.36 -6.25 -9.02
CA LYS A 178 -10.36 -4.94 -9.66
C LYS A 178 -10.30 -5.01 -11.20
N PHE A 179 -9.50 -5.93 -11.73
CA PHE A 179 -9.28 -6.11 -13.15
C PHE A 179 -9.75 -7.49 -13.67
N SER A 180 -10.54 -8.24 -12.89
CA SER A 180 -10.98 -9.60 -13.26
C SER A 180 -11.95 -9.65 -14.44
N VAL A 181 -12.52 -8.52 -14.84
CA VAL A 181 -13.40 -8.40 -16.02
C VAL A 181 -12.62 -8.27 -17.34
N ILE A 182 -11.29 -8.11 -17.28
CA ILE A 182 -10.41 -7.99 -18.44
C ILE A 182 -10.31 -9.37 -19.14
N ASP A 183 -10.45 -9.39 -20.46
CA ASP A 183 -10.12 -10.56 -21.26
C ASP A 183 -8.61 -10.57 -21.55
N PRO A 184 -7.83 -11.47 -20.94
CA PRO A 184 -6.37 -11.47 -21.09
C PRO A 184 -5.92 -11.83 -22.50
N ASN A 185 -6.77 -12.45 -23.33
CA ASN A 185 -6.46 -12.85 -24.70
C ASN A 185 -6.78 -11.77 -25.74
N LYS A 186 -7.49 -10.71 -25.33
CA LYS A 186 -7.83 -9.57 -26.19
C LYS A 186 -6.87 -8.43 -25.92
N PHE A 187 -5.92 -8.20 -26.83
CA PHE A 187 -4.92 -7.15 -26.70
C PHE A 187 -4.44 -6.66 -28.09
N GLU A 188 -3.82 -5.51 -28.10
CA GLU A 188 -3.05 -4.97 -29.22
C GLU A 188 -1.59 -5.42 -29.09
N LYS A 189 -1.05 -6.03 -30.15
CA LYS A 189 0.33 -6.53 -30.14
C LYS A 189 1.31 -5.40 -29.88
N ASN A 190 2.34 -5.66 -29.10
CA ASN A 190 3.42 -4.73 -28.74
C ASN A 190 2.96 -3.53 -27.87
N VAL A 191 1.76 -3.54 -27.30
CA VAL A 191 1.32 -2.50 -26.35
C VAL A 191 1.73 -2.88 -24.93
N PHE A 192 2.51 -2.00 -24.30
CA PHE A 192 2.99 -2.10 -22.93
C PHE A 192 2.35 -1.01 -22.07
N VAL A 193 1.83 -1.37 -20.91
CA VAL A 193 1.21 -0.41 -19.99
C VAL A 193 1.88 -0.45 -18.63
N CYS A 194 2.38 0.71 -18.18
CA CYS A 194 2.89 0.93 -16.83
C CYS A 194 1.98 1.94 -16.14
N PHE A 195 1.40 1.60 -15.01
CA PHE A 195 0.50 2.50 -14.30
C PHE A 195 0.77 2.55 -12.80
N GLY A 196 0.46 3.71 -12.21
CA GLY A 196 0.70 4.03 -10.81
C GLY A 196 1.39 5.38 -10.67
N ARG A 197 1.71 5.78 -9.44
CA ARG A 197 2.36 7.07 -9.19
C ARG A 197 3.75 7.13 -9.87
N ILE A 198 3.99 8.20 -10.63
CA ILE A 198 5.30 8.43 -11.25
C ILE A 198 6.25 9.01 -10.20
N ALA A 199 7.17 8.19 -9.70
CA ALA A 199 8.12 8.57 -8.65
C ALA A 199 9.44 7.81 -8.82
N LYS A 200 10.52 8.32 -8.23
CA LYS A 200 11.88 7.74 -8.36
C LYS A 200 11.95 6.26 -7.97
N ASN A 201 11.26 5.89 -6.89
CA ASN A 201 11.23 4.49 -6.42
C ASN A 201 10.42 3.56 -7.35
N LYS A 202 9.63 4.11 -8.28
CA LYS A 202 8.84 3.32 -9.24
C LYS A 202 9.61 2.97 -10.52
N GLY A 203 10.88 3.37 -10.65
CA GLY A 203 11.77 2.94 -11.74
C GLY A 203 11.37 3.41 -13.14
N ILE A 204 10.54 4.49 -13.23
CA ILE A 204 10.07 4.97 -14.54
C ILE A 204 11.22 5.49 -15.41
N LEU A 205 12.27 6.06 -14.80
CA LEU A 205 13.45 6.51 -15.52
C LEU A 205 14.20 5.36 -16.19
N GLU A 206 14.36 4.25 -15.46
CA GLU A 206 15.00 3.02 -15.93
C GLU A 206 14.19 2.40 -17.06
N LEU A 207 12.86 2.32 -16.88
CA LEU A 207 11.93 1.85 -17.91
C LEU A 207 12.05 2.66 -19.21
N VAL A 208 11.94 3.98 -19.12
CA VAL A 208 12.03 4.87 -20.31
C VAL A 208 13.37 4.73 -21.01
N LYS A 209 14.50 4.67 -20.27
CA LYS A 209 15.82 4.47 -20.85
C LYS A 209 15.92 3.15 -21.60
N LEU A 210 15.44 2.06 -20.99
CA LEU A 210 15.50 0.72 -21.59
C LEU A 210 14.68 0.68 -22.87
N PHE A 211 13.42 1.12 -22.84
CA PHE A 211 12.54 1.12 -24.01
C PHE A 211 13.05 2.06 -25.12
N ASN A 212 13.54 3.27 -24.78
CA ASN A 212 14.12 4.20 -25.76
C ASN A 212 15.35 3.61 -26.49
N SER A 213 16.03 2.63 -25.91
CA SER A 213 17.13 1.91 -26.55
C SER A 213 16.69 0.76 -27.47
N CYS A 214 15.42 0.36 -27.41
CA CYS A 214 14.90 -0.78 -28.17
C CYS A 214 14.66 -0.45 -29.65
N SER A 215 15.01 -1.40 -30.51
CA SER A 215 14.82 -1.30 -31.97
C SER A 215 13.58 -2.04 -32.49
N PHE A 216 12.94 -2.88 -31.66
CA PHE A 216 11.69 -3.55 -32.02
C PHE A 216 10.49 -2.61 -31.89
N ASP A 217 9.39 -2.93 -32.56
CA ASP A 217 8.15 -2.16 -32.47
C ASP A 217 7.49 -2.33 -31.11
N PHE A 218 7.14 -1.21 -30.47
CA PHE A 218 6.39 -1.19 -29.23
C PHE A 218 5.60 0.14 -29.09
N PHE A 219 4.58 0.10 -28.22
CA PHE A 219 3.89 1.28 -27.70
C PHE A 219 3.87 1.22 -26.19
N LEU A 220 4.62 2.08 -25.53
CA LEU A 220 4.69 2.15 -24.06
C LEU A 220 3.81 3.29 -23.54
N LYS A 221 2.71 2.94 -22.87
CA LYS A 221 1.80 3.88 -22.23
C LYS A 221 2.13 3.95 -20.72
N ILE A 222 2.46 5.15 -20.24
CA ILE A 222 2.80 5.41 -18.83
C ILE A 222 1.68 6.26 -18.23
N ILE A 223 0.96 5.69 -17.24
CA ILE A 223 -0.23 6.27 -16.62
C ILE A 223 0.06 6.59 -15.16
N GLY A 224 -0.17 7.84 -14.77
CA GLY A 224 -0.06 8.25 -13.37
C GLY A 224 0.27 9.71 -13.17
N LYS A 225 0.09 10.15 -11.93
CA LYS A 225 0.48 11.49 -11.50
C LYS A 225 1.94 11.50 -11.06
N CYS A 226 2.68 12.53 -11.44
CA CYS A 226 3.99 12.85 -10.90
C CYS A 226 3.87 14.09 -10.00
N ASP A 227 4.42 14.00 -8.78
CA ASP A 227 4.44 15.12 -7.83
C ASP A 227 5.82 15.82 -7.77
N ASP A 228 6.81 15.36 -8.57
CA ASP A 228 8.16 15.92 -8.69
C ASP A 228 8.39 16.40 -10.14
N ASP A 229 8.16 17.68 -10.39
CA ASP A 229 8.27 18.28 -11.73
C ASP A 229 9.67 18.11 -12.33
N ALA A 230 10.74 18.23 -11.52
CA ALA A 230 12.10 18.07 -11.99
C ALA A 230 12.37 16.62 -12.45
N TYR A 231 11.82 15.65 -11.73
CA TYR A 231 11.88 14.25 -12.13
C TYR A 231 11.08 13.99 -13.41
N PHE A 232 9.87 14.57 -13.51
CA PHE A 232 9.04 14.43 -14.71
C PHE A 232 9.71 15.04 -15.95
N GLN A 233 10.28 16.24 -15.84
CA GLN A 233 11.04 16.88 -16.92
C GLN A 233 12.21 15.99 -17.40
N LYS A 234 12.94 15.37 -16.46
CA LYS A 234 14.05 14.47 -16.80
C LYS A 234 13.59 13.25 -17.60
N ILE A 235 12.52 12.57 -17.19
CA ILE A 235 12.05 11.38 -17.93
C ILE A 235 11.42 11.75 -19.27
N SER A 236 10.66 12.85 -19.33
CA SER A 236 10.08 13.37 -20.57
C SER A 236 11.14 13.80 -21.59
N PHE A 237 12.26 14.38 -21.11
CA PHE A 237 13.37 14.74 -21.99
C PHE A 237 14.00 13.52 -22.66
N ILE A 238 14.14 12.39 -21.95
CA ILE A 238 14.68 11.14 -22.52
C ILE A 238 13.72 10.55 -23.55
N ALA A 239 12.41 10.60 -23.28
CA ALA A 239 11.39 10.08 -24.19
C ALA A 239 11.07 11.01 -25.38
N LYS A 240 11.55 12.27 -25.36
CA LYS A 240 11.10 13.35 -26.28
C LYS A 240 11.16 12.99 -27.77
N ASN A 241 12.15 12.19 -28.18
CA ASN A 241 12.38 11.86 -29.59
C ASN A 241 11.85 10.46 -29.96
N ASP A 242 11.15 9.79 -29.05
CA ASP A 242 10.58 8.47 -29.29
C ASP A 242 9.04 8.52 -29.13
N SER A 243 8.35 8.65 -30.26
CA SER A 243 6.88 8.71 -30.31
C SER A 243 6.18 7.44 -29.87
N ARG A 244 6.92 6.35 -29.63
CA ARG A 244 6.40 5.09 -29.11
C ARG A 244 6.20 5.11 -27.58
N ILE A 245 6.69 6.15 -26.88
CA ILE A 245 6.57 6.32 -25.44
C ILE A 245 5.62 7.48 -25.13
N GLU A 246 4.49 7.17 -24.49
CA GLU A 246 3.43 8.13 -24.21
C GLU A 246 3.15 8.26 -22.70
N PHE A 247 3.13 9.49 -22.19
CA PHE A 247 2.71 9.81 -20.82
C PHE A 247 1.25 10.29 -20.83
N LEU A 248 0.34 9.47 -20.31
CA LEU A 248 -1.10 9.71 -20.33
C LEU A 248 -1.62 10.53 -19.12
N GLY A 249 -0.73 10.88 -18.17
CA GLY A 249 -1.14 11.58 -16.96
C GLY A 249 -2.01 10.75 -16.02
N TYR A 250 -2.79 11.43 -15.19
CA TYR A 250 -3.76 10.77 -14.30
C TYR A 250 -4.95 10.24 -15.10
N LYS A 251 -5.38 9.03 -14.79
CA LYS A 251 -6.52 8.35 -15.38
C LYS A 251 -7.42 7.78 -14.29
N THR A 252 -8.72 7.71 -14.57
CA THR A 252 -9.72 7.04 -13.73
C THR A 252 -9.51 5.52 -13.75
N ASP A 253 -10.12 4.81 -12.81
CA ASP A 253 -10.03 3.34 -12.77
C ASP A 253 -10.60 2.69 -14.05
N GLU A 254 -11.65 3.27 -14.66
CA GLU A 254 -12.22 2.77 -15.92
C GLU A 254 -11.25 2.99 -17.09
N GLU A 255 -10.65 4.18 -17.23
CA GLU A 255 -9.64 4.44 -18.27
C GLU A 255 -8.38 3.58 -18.10
N ILE A 256 -8.03 3.22 -16.85
CA ILE A 256 -6.94 2.28 -16.58
C ILE A 256 -7.35 0.87 -17.04
N LYS A 257 -8.60 0.43 -16.80
CA LYS A 257 -9.11 -0.85 -17.28
C LYS A 257 -9.06 -0.94 -18.81
N ASP A 258 -9.47 0.12 -19.52
CA ASP A 258 -9.39 0.17 -20.99
C ASP A 258 -7.94 0.04 -21.47
N SER A 259 -7.01 0.72 -20.80
CA SER A 259 -5.58 0.63 -21.11
C SER A 259 -5.03 -0.78 -20.84
N ILE A 260 -5.42 -1.41 -19.74
CA ILE A 260 -5.04 -2.80 -19.41
C ILE A 260 -5.66 -3.76 -20.43
N GLN A 261 -6.91 -3.52 -20.87
CA GLN A 261 -7.55 -4.36 -21.88
C GLN A 261 -6.78 -4.35 -23.19
N ALA A 262 -6.30 -3.18 -23.63
CA ALA A 262 -5.49 -3.03 -24.83
C ALA A 262 -4.04 -3.57 -24.68
N ALA A 263 -3.53 -3.69 -23.45
CA ALA A 263 -2.14 -4.10 -23.20
C ALA A 263 -1.88 -5.58 -23.58
N GLU A 264 -0.77 -5.84 -24.24
CA GLU A 264 -0.17 -7.17 -24.32
C GLU A 264 0.58 -7.49 -23.03
N PHE A 265 1.30 -6.49 -22.49
CA PHE A 265 2.07 -6.62 -21.25
C PHE A 265 1.80 -5.48 -20.27
N LEU A 266 1.70 -5.83 -19.00
CA LEU A 266 1.76 -4.85 -17.91
C LEU A 266 3.19 -4.80 -17.35
N VAL A 267 3.70 -3.59 -17.09
CA VAL A 267 5.11 -3.38 -16.74
C VAL A 267 5.23 -2.72 -15.36
N PHE A 268 6.01 -3.33 -14.47
CA PHE A 268 6.25 -2.85 -13.09
C PHE A 268 7.75 -2.71 -12.82
N PRO A 269 8.38 -1.59 -13.20
CA PRO A 269 9.84 -1.40 -13.11
C PRO A 269 10.30 -0.95 -11.72
N SER A 270 9.47 -1.00 -10.69
CA SER A 270 9.75 -0.45 -9.37
C SER A 270 11.09 -0.89 -8.81
N LEU A 271 11.87 0.07 -8.31
CA LEU A 271 13.15 -0.17 -7.62
C LEU A 271 12.95 -0.52 -6.14
N HIS A 272 11.82 -0.09 -5.58
CA HIS A 272 11.44 -0.38 -4.19
C HIS A 272 9.93 -0.31 -4.01
N GLU A 273 9.37 -1.31 -3.33
CA GLU A 273 7.96 -1.39 -2.95
C GLU A 273 7.82 -1.78 -1.49
N GLY A 274 6.82 -1.21 -0.84
CA GLY A 274 6.42 -1.65 0.49
C GLY A 274 5.71 -3.00 0.45
N PHE A 275 4.75 -3.14 -0.46
CA PHE A 275 3.98 -4.38 -0.63
C PHE A 275 3.70 -4.74 -2.10
N GLY A 276 3.55 -3.74 -2.99
CA GLY A 276 3.26 -4.02 -4.40
C GLY A 276 1.77 -4.29 -4.70
N LEU A 277 0.85 -3.62 -4.01
CA LEU A 277 -0.60 -3.80 -4.20
C LEU A 277 -1.03 -3.70 -5.67
N THR A 278 -0.47 -2.73 -6.41
CA THR A 278 -0.78 -2.54 -7.83
C THR A 278 -0.40 -3.76 -8.67
N LEU A 279 0.71 -4.43 -8.37
CA LEU A 279 1.09 -5.70 -9.01
C LEU A 279 0.04 -6.78 -8.73
N VAL A 280 -0.35 -6.95 -7.46
CA VAL A 280 -1.35 -7.96 -7.06
C VAL A 280 -2.70 -7.70 -7.72
N GLU A 281 -3.18 -6.45 -7.71
CA GLU A 281 -4.41 -6.05 -8.41
C GLU A 281 -4.32 -6.40 -9.91
N SER A 282 -3.17 -6.14 -10.53
CA SER A 282 -2.93 -6.41 -11.96
C SER A 282 -2.94 -7.89 -12.31
N LEU A 283 -2.48 -8.75 -11.39
CA LEU A 283 -2.54 -10.20 -11.58
C LEU A 283 -3.98 -10.71 -11.78
N SER A 284 -4.99 -10.00 -11.24
CA SER A 284 -6.40 -10.35 -11.44
C SER A 284 -6.88 -10.21 -12.89
N SER A 285 -6.18 -9.43 -13.72
CA SER A 285 -6.49 -9.30 -15.15
C SER A 285 -6.11 -10.51 -15.99
N GLY A 286 -5.28 -11.41 -15.46
CA GLY A 286 -4.69 -12.53 -16.23
C GLY A 286 -3.71 -12.12 -17.33
N LYS A 287 -3.41 -10.81 -17.46
CA LYS A 287 -2.42 -10.30 -18.42
C LYS A 287 -1.01 -10.75 -18.06
N LYS A 288 -0.16 -10.85 -19.07
CA LYS A 288 1.27 -11.10 -18.88
C LYS A 288 1.94 -9.88 -18.25
N ILE A 289 2.82 -10.13 -17.29
CA ILE A 289 3.47 -9.07 -16.51
C ILE A 289 4.99 -9.14 -16.71
N ILE A 290 5.64 -7.98 -16.76
CA ILE A 290 7.09 -7.84 -16.67
C ILE A 290 7.36 -6.99 -15.43
N ALA A 291 7.80 -7.62 -14.36
CA ALA A 291 8.04 -6.97 -13.07
C ALA A 291 9.51 -7.01 -12.67
N ASN A 292 10.01 -5.91 -12.12
CA ASN A 292 11.40 -5.82 -11.69
C ASN A 292 11.72 -6.85 -10.60
N LYS A 293 12.93 -7.41 -10.65
CA LYS A 293 13.43 -8.45 -9.72
C LYS A 293 13.83 -7.84 -8.37
N ILE A 294 12.84 -7.25 -7.67
CA ILE A 294 12.97 -6.79 -6.28
C ILE A 294 12.36 -7.82 -5.32
N GLU A 295 12.82 -7.84 -4.08
CA GLU A 295 12.41 -8.82 -3.05
C GLU A 295 10.88 -8.97 -2.96
N THR A 296 10.15 -7.84 -2.85
CA THR A 296 8.68 -7.83 -2.75
C THR A 296 7.99 -8.49 -3.95
N PHE A 297 8.39 -8.13 -5.18
CA PHE A 297 7.78 -8.71 -6.39
C PHE A 297 8.19 -10.18 -6.58
N THR A 298 9.44 -10.51 -6.25
CA THR A 298 9.92 -11.89 -6.28
C THR A 298 9.08 -12.78 -5.36
N GLN A 299 8.81 -12.34 -4.13
CA GLN A 299 7.96 -13.08 -3.20
C GLN A 299 6.54 -13.26 -3.74
N ILE A 300 5.88 -12.16 -4.17
CA ILE A 300 4.50 -12.21 -4.69
C ILE A 300 4.39 -13.16 -5.89
N LEU A 301 5.27 -12.99 -6.88
CA LEU A 301 5.21 -13.77 -8.11
C LEU A 301 5.59 -15.24 -7.89
N THR A 302 6.55 -15.52 -7.02
CA THR A 302 6.88 -16.90 -6.63
C THR A 302 5.69 -17.56 -5.90
N ASP A 303 5.08 -16.86 -4.98
CA ASP A 303 3.91 -17.32 -4.22
C ASP A 303 2.69 -17.59 -5.14
N CYS A 304 2.58 -16.85 -6.24
CA CYS A 304 1.55 -17.03 -7.26
C CYS A 304 1.92 -18.07 -8.34
N GLY A 305 3.11 -18.68 -8.28
CA GLY A 305 3.61 -19.61 -9.27
C GLY A 305 3.97 -18.98 -10.62
N LEU A 306 4.41 -17.71 -10.61
CA LEU A 306 4.72 -16.87 -11.78
C LEU A 306 6.13 -16.27 -11.72
N PRO A 307 7.19 -16.99 -11.29
CA PRO A 307 8.54 -16.42 -11.22
C PRO A 307 9.06 -16.00 -12.60
N GLU A 308 8.51 -16.56 -13.66
CA GLU A 308 8.82 -16.20 -15.05
C GLU A 308 8.45 -14.76 -15.42
N PHE A 309 7.62 -14.07 -14.65
CA PHE A 309 7.28 -12.66 -14.86
C PHE A 309 8.33 -11.68 -14.35
N LEU A 310 9.35 -12.19 -13.63
CA LEU A 310 10.47 -11.37 -13.14
C LEU A 310 11.46 -11.04 -14.27
N PHE A 311 11.89 -9.78 -14.28
CA PHE A 311 12.89 -9.26 -15.19
C PHE A 311 13.75 -8.21 -14.46
N ASP A 312 15.04 -8.15 -14.72
CA ASP A 312 15.93 -7.12 -14.16
C ASP A 312 15.98 -5.93 -15.12
N PHE A 313 15.42 -4.80 -14.73
CA PHE A 313 15.41 -3.58 -15.56
C PHE A 313 16.78 -2.89 -15.66
N SER A 314 17.83 -3.43 -15.03
CA SER A 314 19.21 -3.06 -15.27
C SER A 314 19.84 -3.83 -16.46
N ASP A 315 19.17 -4.88 -16.94
CA ASP A 315 19.57 -5.64 -18.12
C ASP A 315 19.42 -4.82 -19.41
N ASP A 316 19.99 -5.32 -20.49
CA ASP A 316 19.95 -4.66 -21.79
C ASP A 316 18.66 -4.93 -22.58
N LYS A 317 18.51 -4.21 -23.71
CA LYS A 317 17.34 -4.34 -24.60
C LYS A 317 17.18 -5.72 -25.24
N ASN A 318 18.29 -6.47 -25.44
CA ASN A 318 18.24 -7.79 -26.04
C ASN A 318 17.65 -8.79 -25.04
N SER A 319 18.05 -8.68 -23.76
CA SER A 319 17.47 -9.45 -22.65
C SER A 319 15.97 -9.18 -22.52
N LEU A 320 15.52 -7.92 -22.67
CA LEU A 320 14.09 -7.59 -22.67
C LEU A 320 13.35 -8.24 -23.85
N GLN A 321 13.92 -8.19 -25.05
CA GLN A 321 13.32 -8.82 -26.24
C GLN A 321 13.19 -10.33 -26.07
N VAL A 322 14.21 -11.00 -25.57
CA VAL A 322 14.17 -12.45 -25.24
C VAL A 322 13.05 -12.72 -24.22
N LYS A 323 12.99 -11.92 -23.16
CA LYS A 323 11.94 -12.04 -22.13
C LYS A 323 10.53 -11.93 -22.72
N ILE A 324 10.29 -10.95 -23.59
CA ILE A 324 9.00 -10.75 -24.26
C ILE A 324 8.62 -12.01 -25.08
N GLU A 325 9.56 -12.56 -25.86
CA GLU A 325 9.29 -13.76 -26.68
C GLU A 325 9.05 -15.00 -25.81
N GLU A 326 9.74 -15.14 -24.69
CA GLU A 326 9.47 -16.22 -23.73
C GLU A 326 8.05 -16.10 -23.16
N LEU A 327 7.66 -14.91 -22.68
CA LEU A 327 6.34 -14.67 -22.13
C LEU A 327 5.22 -14.86 -23.13
N ARG A 328 5.44 -14.54 -24.42
CA ARG A 328 4.46 -14.78 -25.49
C ARG A 328 4.08 -16.25 -25.64
N LYS A 329 5.01 -17.15 -25.39
CA LYS A 329 4.78 -18.61 -25.48
C LYS A 329 3.98 -19.18 -24.29
N LEU A 330 3.89 -18.44 -23.19
CA LEU A 330 3.20 -18.89 -22.00
C LEU A 330 1.67 -18.82 -22.19
N PRO A 331 0.93 -19.82 -21.74
CA PRO A 331 -0.54 -19.77 -21.71
C PRO A 331 -1.03 -18.76 -20.67
N THR A 332 -2.20 -18.21 -20.90
CA THR A 332 -2.94 -17.48 -19.88
C THR A 332 -3.34 -18.41 -18.74
N ARG A 333 -3.16 -17.98 -17.50
CA ARG A 333 -3.47 -18.76 -16.29
C ARG A 333 -4.41 -18.00 -15.37
N LYS A 334 -5.33 -18.70 -14.75
CA LYS A 334 -6.11 -18.18 -13.63
C LYS A 334 -5.24 -18.24 -12.37
N ILE A 335 -5.08 -17.09 -11.70
CA ILE A 335 -4.20 -16.94 -10.54
C ILE A 335 -5.07 -16.92 -9.29
N ASN A 336 -4.70 -17.72 -8.27
CA ASN A 336 -5.35 -17.64 -6.97
C ASN A 336 -4.74 -16.48 -6.17
N LEU A 337 -5.53 -15.44 -5.95
CA LEU A 337 -5.14 -14.23 -5.21
C LEU A 337 -5.86 -14.10 -3.86
N GLU A 338 -6.57 -15.14 -3.41
CA GLU A 338 -7.39 -15.10 -2.19
C GLU A 338 -6.63 -14.58 -0.97
N LYS A 339 -5.38 -15.04 -0.75
CA LYS A 339 -4.55 -14.61 0.37
C LYS A 339 -4.16 -13.12 0.35
N TYR A 340 -4.34 -12.46 -0.80
CA TYR A 340 -4.11 -11.03 -0.98
C TYR A 340 -5.40 -10.21 -0.95
N SER A 341 -6.56 -10.85 -0.74
CA SER A 341 -7.84 -10.17 -0.68
C SER A 341 -8.02 -9.36 0.61
N VAL A 342 -8.86 -8.32 0.53
CA VAL A 342 -9.27 -7.55 1.71
C VAL A 342 -10.03 -8.45 2.68
N GLU A 343 -10.83 -9.37 2.18
CA GLU A 343 -11.59 -10.35 2.95
C GLU A 343 -10.66 -11.21 3.79
N TYR A 344 -9.65 -11.84 3.17
CA TYR A 344 -8.68 -12.69 3.87
C TYR A 344 -7.90 -11.89 4.95
N MET A 345 -7.43 -10.69 4.61
CA MET A 345 -6.77 -9.80 5.57
C MET A 345 -7.66 -9.51 6.77
N SER A 346 -8.93 -9.18 6.51
CA SER A 346 -9.91 -8.86 7.56
C SER A 346 -10.22 -10.07 8.44
N ASP A 347 -10.28 -11.28 7.86
CA ASP A 347 -10.44 -12.55 8.59
C ASP A 347 -9.27 -12.84 9.53
N VAL A 348 -8.04 -12.59 9.08
CA VAL A 348 -6.83 -12.76 9.90
C VAL A 348 -6.82 -11.79 11.08
N ILE A 349 -7.23 -10.54 10.84
CA ILE A 349 -7.31 -9.49 11.88
C ILE A 349 -8.42 -9.81 12.87
N GLU A 350 -9.60 -10.18 12.39
CA GLU A 350 -10.77 -10.53 13.22
C GLU A 350 -10.48 -11.72 14.14
N ARG A 351 -9.86 -12.79 13.61
CA ARG A 351 -9.37 -13.91 14.45
C ARG A 351 -8.41 -13.44 15.53
N GLY A 352 -7.50 -12.53 15.21
CA GLY A 352 -6.65 -11.90 16.23
C GLY A 352 -7.44 -11.17 17.31
N TYR A 353 -8.49 -10.44 16.94
CA TYR A 353 -9.38 -9.77 17.91
C TYR A 353 -10.10 -10.77 18.83
N MET A 354 -10.43 -11.95 18.32
CA MET A 354 -11.05 -13.03 19.09
C MET A 354 -10.05 -13.81 19.97
N GLY A 355 -8.74 -13.61 19.76
CA GLY A 355 -7.68 -14.34 20.47
C GLY A 355 -7.40 -15.73 19.90
N MET A 356 -7.70 -15.91 18.59
CA MET A 356 -7.50 -17.15 17.84
C MET A 356 -6.27 -17.09 16.93
#